data_52ef828b114ca5a1556871d6159cb02a
#
_entry.id   52ef828b114ca5a1556871d6159cb02a
#
_cell.length_a   1.000
_cell.length_b   1.000
_cell.length_c   1.000
_cell.angle_alpha   90.00
_cell.angle_beta   90.00
_cell.angle_gamma   90.00
#
_symmetry.space_group_name_H-M   'P 1'
#
loop_
_entity.id
_entity.type
_entity.pdbx_description
1 polymer ?
#
loop_
_entity_poly.entity_id
_entity_poly.type
_entity_poly.pdbx_seq_one_letter_code
_entity_poly.pdbx_strand_id
1 'polypeptide(L)'
;MCSSLPIETGQTLLAGWPQVNSRIRFFAQLIQSWPVLSRPIATGLPAQALRYIEEPETLLCNNAVRLLCNGGEAFPTWLSAIDATRVRISMEMYIFDDDRIGRCFAEALSRAARRGVEVRLLYDSVGCRHDPASFFENMRSAGVWAIPYHPYRLWRPRFWTLIRRNHRKTLVCDGQVAFAGGINVSDRWCPANEGGGGWHDAAVEVRGPAVATIEAVFLRTWNWRAKRRLRLKARHLVRSPPAGHVPLAVIANGEVVDRFSIRRAALHAIRASLGRVYLACPYFVPDPGFVRSLASAAKRGVDVRILVPKHSDTKIVDLASRATFSRLLPAGVRIFDHHPVVHAKALLVDEDFVSLGSYNFDHRSLVYNLELVVNALGREHNEKVAAMLEADMAAGREILWESFRRRSLLTRVLERLAYAFRHWF
;
A
#
# COMPACT_ATOMS: atom_id res chain seq x y z
N MET A 1 11.52 27.92 -38.69
CA MET A 1 11.84 28.81 -37.54
C MET A 1 10.81 28.51 -36.48
N CYS A 2 11.10 27.56 -35.57
CA CYS A 2 10.31 27.28 -34.41
C CYS A 2 11.15 27.65 -33.20
N SER A 3 10.72 28.69 -32.49
CA SER A 3 11.32 29.21 -31.28
C SER A 3 11.05 28.25 -30.11
N SER A 4 12.11 27.82 -29.47
CA SER A 4 12.15 27.07 -28.24
C SER A 4 11.68 27.92 -27.06
N LEU A 5 10.62 27.48 -26.36
CA LEU A 5 10.25 28.02 -25.03
C LEU A 5 11.12 27.35 -23.94
N PRO A 6 11.60 28.11 -22.97
CA PRO A 6 12.42 27.53 -21.87
C PRO A 6 11.55 26.78 -20.86
N ILE A 7 12.03 25.60 -20.45
CA ILE A 7 11.50 24.82 -19.34
C ILE A 7 11.83 25.57 -18.04
N GLU A 8 10.84 26.22 -17.44
CA GLU A 8 10.98 26.77 -16.08
C GLU A 8 11.10 25.61 -15.06
N THR A 9 12.29 25.51 -14.51
CA THR A 9 12.63 24.63 -13.42
C THR A 9 11.86 25.05 -12.16
N GLY A 10 11.32 24.08 -11.40
CA GLY A 10 10.45 24.24 -10.23
C GLY A 10 10.99 25.03 -9.02
N GLN A 11 11.83 26.05 -9.25
CA GLN A 11 12.37 26.94 -8.19
C GLN A 11 11.46 28.10 -7.82
N THR A 12 10.42 28.40 -8.59
CA THR A 12 9.61 29.64 -8.42
C THR A 12 8.43 29.48 -7.48
N LEU A 13 8.05 28.28 -7.04
CA LEU A 13 6.89 28.06 -6.15
C LEU A 13 7.18 28.17 -4.64
N LEU A 14 8.42 28.36 -4.23
CA LEU A 14 8.80 28.46 -2.80
C LEU A 14 9.12 29.90 -2.32
N ALA A 15 9.06 30.89 -3.18
CA ALA A 15 9.46 32.27 -2.86
C ALA A 15 8.43 33.06 -2.01
N GLY A 16 7.23 32.53 -1.80
CA GLY A 16 6.11 33.25 -1.15
C GLY A 16 5.83 32.87 0.31
N TRP A 17 6.60 31.97 0.97
CA TRP A 17 6.31 31.53 2.34
C TRP A 17 7.46 31.86 3.30
N PRO A 18 7.34 32.93 4.11
CA PRO A 18 8.45 33.44 4.93
C PRO A 18 8.80 32.65 6.19
N GLN A 19 8.20 31.51 6.48
CA GLN A 19 8.58 30.67 7.63
C GLN A 19 8.51 29.18 7.33
N VAL A 20 9.29 28.70 6.36
CA VAL A 20 9.54 27.26 6.22
C VAL A 20 10.61 26.88 7.22
N ASN A 21 10.20 26.16 8.28
CA ASN A 21 11.06 25.67 9.36
C ASN A 21 12.33 24.99 8.79
N SER A 22 13.50 25.27 9.33
CA SER A 22 14.80 24.75 8.87
C SER A 22 14.84 23.22 8.69
N ARG A 23 14.01 22.50 9.42
CA ARG A 23 13.78 21.05 9.24
C ARG A 23 13.15 20.70 7.90
N ILE A 24 12.24 21.52 7.36
CA ILE A 24 11.60 21.28 6.06
C ILE A 24 12.59 21.54 4.93
N ARG A 25 13.44 22.55 5.04
CA ARG A 25 14.55 22.79 4.06
C ARG A 25 15.58 21.66 4.08
N PHE A 26 15.92 21.15 5.24
CA PHE A 26 16.84 20.01 5.38
C PHE A 26 16.23 18.74 4.76
N PHE A 27 14.92 18.52 4.89
CA PHE A 27 14.22 17.39 4.26
C PHE A 27 14.11 17.54 2.73
N ALA A 28 13.84 18.74 2.22
CA ALA A 28 13.82 19.00 0.78
C ALA A 28 15.22 18.77 0.16
N GLN A 29 16.29 19.19 0.82
CA GLN A 29 17.68 18.92 0.40
C GLN A 29 18.05 17.43 0.49
N LEU A 30 17.56 16.70 1.49
CA LEU A 30 17.77 15.25 1.58
C LEU A 30 17.07 14.49 0.45
N ILE A 31 15.91 14.95 0.00
CA ILE A 31 15.19 14.37 -1.14
C ILE A 31 15.93 14.66 -2.46
N GLN A 32 16.50 15.85 -2.59
CA GLN A 32 17.30 16.24 -3.76
C GLN A 32 18.71 15.60 -3.77
N SER A 33 19.26 15.25 -2.62
CA SER A 33 20.59 14.63 -2.50
C SER A 33 20.59 13.10 -2.50
N TRP A 34 19.39 12.47 -2.54
CA TRP A 34 19.34 11.03 -2.79
C TRP A 34 19.67 10.83 -4.27
N PRO A 35 20.71 10.06 -4.59
CA PRO A 35 21.00 9.77 -5.97
C PRO A 35 19.73 9.15 -6.55
N VAL A 36 19.09 9.86 -7.45
CA VAL A 36 18.20 9.25 -8.42
C VAL A 36 19.06 8.18 -9.05
N LEU A 37 18.83 6.92 -8.64
CA LEU A 37 19.51 5.78 -9.23
C LEU A 37 19.30 5.98 -10.73
N SER A 38 20.39 6.25 -11.49
CA SER A 38 20.35 6.57 -12.90
C SER A 38 19.45 5.55 -13.59
N ARG A 39 18.29 6.03 -14.01
CA ARG A 39 17.17 5.21 -14.45
C ARG A 39 17.45 4.78 -15.87
N PRO A 40 17.54 3.50 -16.20
CA PRO A 40 17.29 3.10 -17.56
C PRO A 40 15.82 3.43 -17.84
N ILE A 41 15.56 4.43 -18.65
CA ILE A 41 14.24 4.61 -19.27
C ILE A 41 13.88 3.25 -19.85
N ALA A 42 12.65 2.80 -19.62
CA ALA A 42 12.13 1.54 -20.13
C ALA A 42 12.07 1.59 -21.67
N THR A 43 13.24 1.50 -22.31
CA THR A 43 13.36 1.42 -23.76
C THR A 43 12.86 0.03 -24.17
N GLY A 44 11.79 0.00 -24.98
CA GLY A 44 11.22 -1.25 -25.50
C GLY A 44 9.87 -1.67 -24.92
N LEU A 45 9.25 -0.88 -24.01
CA LEU A 45 7.86 -1.12 -23.62
C LEU A 45 6.91 -0.68 -24.74
N PRO A 46 5.83 -1.45 -24.99
CA PRO A 46 4.77 -1.01 -25.89
C PRO A 46 4.20 0.33 -25.39
N ALA A 47 4.07 1.32 -26.25
CA ALA A 47 3.47 2.62 -25.91
C ALA A 47 2.08 2.44 -25.27
N GLN A 48 1.38 1.37 -25.62
CA GLN A 48 0.08 1.00 -25.05
C GLN A 48 0.14 0.73 -23.56
N ALA A 49 1.19 0.10 -23.03
CA ALA A 49 1.34 -0.18 -21.60
C ALA A 49 1.73 1.08 -20.80
N LEU A 50 2.44 2.01 -21.40
CA LEU A 50 2.85 3.26 -20.76
C LEU A 50 1.69 4.21 -20.48
N ARG A 51 0.56 4.06 -21.18
CA ARG A 51 -0.63 4.91 -20.96
C ARG A 51 -1.20 4.88 -19.55
N TYR A 52 -0.93 3.82 -18.78
CA TYR A 52 -1.41 3.69 -17.39
C TYR A 52 -0.49 4.36 -16.37
N ILE A 53 0.69 4.79 -16.78
CA ILE A 53 1.72 5.32 -15.88
C ILE A 53 1.77 6.84 -16.02
N GLU A 54 1.52 7.57 -14.94
CA GLU A 54 1.54 9.04 -14.89
C GLU A 54 2.96 9.60 -15.13
N GLU A 55 3.97 8.94 -14.55
CA GLU A 55 5.38 9.33 -14.60
C GLU A 55 6.22 8.15 -15.11
N PRO A 56 6.31 7.94 -16.46
CA PRO A 56 7.01 6.78 -17.04
C PRO A 56 8.47 6.64 -16.62
N GLU A 57 9.13 7.76 -16.30
CA GLU A 57 10.50 7.79 -15.80
C GLU A 57 10.65 7.14 -14.42
N THR A 58 9.56 6.86 -13.72
CA THR A 58 9.59 6.14 -12.44
C THR A 58 9.64 4.62 -12.60
N LEU A 59 9.43 4.12 -13.82
CA LEU A 59 9.48 2.68 -14.10
C LEU A 59 10.90 2.13 -14.00
N LEU A 60 11.02 1.05 -13.26
CA LEU A 60 12.23 0.26 -13.13
C LEU A 60 12.04 -1.07 -13.87
N CYS A 61 12.87 -1.31 -14.87
CA CYS A 61 12.86 -2.57 -15.62
C CYS A 61 13.65 -3.68 -14.92
N ASN A 62 13.60 -4.87 -15.48
CA ASN A 62 14.38 -6.04 -15.07
C ASN A 62 14.05 -6.55 -13.65
N ASN A 63 12.79 -6.44 -13.26
CA ASN A 63 12.31 -7.04 -12.01
C ASN A 63 11.59 -8.36 -12.28
N ALA A 64 11.60 -9.24 -11.28
CA ALA A 64 10.67 -10.35 -11.16
C ALA A 64 9.65 -10.03 -10.09
N VAL A 65 8.38 -10.37 -10.36
CA VAL A 65 7.25 -10.17 -9.45
C VAL A 65 6.50 -11.48 -9.30
N ARG A 66 6.20 -11.86 -8.06
CA ARG A 66 5.35 -13.01 -7.75
C ARG A 66 4.21 -12.55 -6.84
N LEU A 67 2.97 -12.86 -7.23
CA LEU A 67 1.80 -12.68 -6.38
C LEU A 67 1.81 -13.71 -5.26
N LEU A 68 1.49 -13.29 -4.06
CA LEU A 68 1.28 -14.13 -2.87
C LEU A 68 -0.16 -13.89 -2.40
N CYS A 69 -1.00 -14.92 -2.56
CA CYS A 69 -2.40 -14.87 -2.14
C CYS A 69 -2.52 -15.32 -0.69
N ASN A 70 -3.09 -14.46 0.14
CA ASN A 70 -3.39 -14.72 1.55
C ASN A 70 -2.15 -15.06 2.40
N GLY A 71 -2.36 -15.20 3.70
CA GLY A 71 -1.29 -15.56 4.64
C GLY A 71 -0.73 -16.95 4.41
N GLY A 72 -1.54 -17.89 3.87
CA GLY A 72 -1.09 -19.26 3.59
C GLY A 72 0.10 -19.34 2.63
N GLU A 73 0.18 -18.46 1.64
CA GLU A 73 1.35 -18.36 0.74
C GLU A 73 2.39 -17.36 1.25
N ALA A 74 1.93 -16.25 1.81
CA ALA A 74 2.82 -15.16 2.20
C ALA A 74 3.70 -15.53 3.40
N PHE A 75 3.14 -16.08 4.47
CA PHE A 75 3.87 -16.32 5.70
C PHE A 75 5.00 -17.33 5.57
N PRO A 76 4.81 -18.52 4.98
CA PRO A 76 5.92 -19.44 4.75
C PRO A 76 7.03 -18.84 3.89
N THR A 77 6.64 -18.06 2.85
CA THR A 77 7.59 -17.38 1.96
C THR A 77 8.40 -16.31 2.71
N TRP A 78 7.75 -15.49 3.54
CA TRP A 78 8.42 -14.46 4.33
C TRP A 78 9.34 -15.04 5.40
N LEU A 79 8.88 -16.07 6.11
CA LEU A 79 9.69 -16.76 7.13
C LEU A 79 10.93 -17.41 6.51
N SER A 80 10.78 -18.07 5.35
CA SER A 80 11.90 -18.61 4.60
C SER A 80 12.91 -17.53 4.19
N ALA A 81 12.44 -16.37 3.72
CA ALA A 81 13.32 -15.24 3.36
C ALA A 81 14.06 -14.68 4.59
N ILE A 82 13.39 -14.57 5.75
CA ILE A 82 14.00 -14.16 7.03
C ILE A 82 15.10 -15.15 7.45
N ASP A 83 14.81 -16.44 7.39
CA ASP A 83 15.78 -17.48 7.79
C ASP A 83 16.99 -17.54 6.85
N ALA A 84 16.81 -17.26 5.55
CA ALA A 84 17.87 -17.20 4.56
C ALA A 84 18.75 -15.94 4.62
N THR A 85 18.28 -14.88 5.33
CA THR A 85 18.96 -13.58 5.40
C THR A 85 20.28 -13.69 6.16
N ARG A 86 21.33 -13.02 5.65
CA ARG A 86 22.70 -13.05 6.19
C ARG A 86 23.20 -11.71 6.69
N VAL A 87 22.72 -10.59 6.14
CA VAL A 87 23.27 -9.25 6.43
C VAL A 87 22.27 -8.39 7.16
N ARG A 88 21.07 -8.20 6.58
CA ARG A 88 20.07 -7.31 7.19
C ARG A 88 18.63 -7.62 6.79
N ILE A 89 17.73 -7.31 7.72
CA ILE A 89 16.27 -7.31 7.54
C ILE A 89 15.77 -5.90 7.83
N SER A 90 14.96 -5.37 6.92
CA SER A 90 14.20 -4.12 7.09
C SER A 90 12.70 -4.44 6.98
N MET A 91 11.97 -4.36 8.09
CA MET A 91 10.56 -4.71 8.15
C MET A 91 9.74 -3.56 8.74
N GLU A 92 8.67 -3.16 8.08
CA GLU A 92 7.65 -2.28 8.64
C GLU A 92 6.27 -2.95 8.57
N MET A 93 5.50 -2.83 9.67
CA MET A 93 4.24 -3.51 9.81
C MET A 93 3.24 -2.62 10.57
N TYR A 94 1.99 -2.57 10.07
CA TYR A 94 0.92 -1.86 10.77
C TYR A 94 0.38 -2.67 11.94
N ILE A 95 0.04 -3.95 11.71
CA ILE A 95 -0.36 -4.91 12.74
C ILE A 95 0.72 -6.00 12.84
N PHE A 96 1.17 -6.26 14.06
CA PHE A 96 2.07 -7.35 14.39
C PHE A 96 1.60 -7.88 15.75
N ASP A 97 0.62 -8.77 15.73
CA ASP A 97 -0.09 -9.25 16.92
C ASP A 97 0.73 -10.31 17.69
N ASP A 98 0.58 -10.35 19.02
CA ASP A 98 1.12 -11.43 19.88
C ASP A 98 0.20 -12.66 19.84
N ASP A 99 0.05 -13.23 18.66
CA ASP A 99 -0.70 -14.45 18.37
C ASP A 99 0.24 -15.57 17.87
N ARG A 100 -0.32 -16.68 17.40
CA ARG A 100 0.46 -17.83 16.93
C ARG A 100 1.45 -17.46 15.83
N ILE A 101 0.98 -16.78 14.76
CA ILE A 101 1.86 -16.41 13.65
C ILE A 101 2.79 -15.26 14.02
N GLY A 102 2.34 -14.30 14.82
CA GLY A 102 3.18 -13.22 15.30
C GLY A 102 4.36 -13.73 16.12
N ARG A 103 4.15 -14.74 16.98
CA ARG A 103 5.23 -15.39 17.74
C ARG A 103 6.20 -16.14 16.82
N CYS A 104 5.71 -16.79 15.74
CA CYS A 104 6.59 -17.40 14.73
C CYS A 104 7.51 -16.36 14.08
N PHE A 105 6.98 -15.20 13.69
CA PHE A 105 7.76 -14.11 13.13
C PHE A 105 8.72 -13.49 14.15
N ALA A 106 8.27 -13.24 15.38
CA ALA A 106 9.10 -12.70 16.45
C ALA A 106 10.31 -13.60 16.73
N GLU A 107 10.11 -14.92 16.76
CA GLU A 107 11.18 -15.90 16.94
C GLU A 107 12.12 -15.95 15.72
N ALA A 108 11.60 -15.92 14.49
CA ALA A 108 12.42 -15.90 13.26
C ALA A 108 13.31 -14.65 13.21
N LEU A 109 12.76 -13.47 13.50
CA LEU A 109 13.52 -12.21 13.58
C LEU A 109 14.57 -12.25 14.71
N SER A 110 14.21 -12.81 15.86
CA SER A 110 15.13 -12.98 16.99
C SER A 110 16.25 -13.97 16.67
N ARG A 111 15.96 -15.09 16.01
CA ARG A 111 16.99 -16.03 15.53
C ARG A 111 17.93 -15.35 14.54
N ALA A 112 17.40 -14.55 13.60
CA ALA A 112 18.21 -13.80 12.66
C ALA A 112 19.16 -12.83 13.38
N ALA A 113 18.67 -12.07 14.36
CA ALA A 113 19.49 -11.16 15.17
C ALA A 113 20.59 -11.89 15.94
N ARG A 114 20.28 -13.04 16.56
CA ARG A 114 21.28 -13.90 17.24
C ARG A 114 22.36 -14.45 16.29
N ARG A 115 22.04 -14.63 14.98
CA ARG A 115 23.04 -14.96 13.93
C ARG A 115 23.92 -13.78 13.53
N GLY A 116 23.69 -12.57 14.06
CA GLY A 116 24.42 -11.35 13.71
C GLY A 116 23.81 -10.56 12.57
N VAL A 117 22.61 -10.92 12.10
CA VAL A 117 21.87 -10.15 11.10
C VAL A 117 21.37 -8.84 11.72
N GLU A 118 21.52 -7.73 11.01
CA GLU A 118 20.96 -6.44 11.42
C GLU A 118 19.44 -6.41 11.20
N VAL A 119 18.66 -6.66 12.24
CA VAL A 119 17.20 -6.72 12.15
C VAL A 119 16.56 -5.40 12.61
N ARG A 120 15.85 -4.73 11.69
CA ARG A 120 15.10 -3.49 11.94
C ARG A 120 13.62 -3.75 11.76
N LEU A 121 12.87 -3.56 12.85
CA LEU A 121 11.40 -3.65 12.84
C LEU A 121 10.81 -2.29 13.21
N LEU A 122 10.03 -1.71 12.30
CA LEU A 122 9.21 -0.53 12.55
C LEU A 122 7.74 -0.96 12.63
N TYR A 123 7.15 -0.92 13.83
CA TYR A 123 5.75 -1.30 14.01
C TYR A 123 4.89 -0.09 14.38
N ASP A 124 3.62 -0.08 13.93
CA ASP A 124 2.71 1.02 14.27
C ASP A 124 2.15 0.85 15.69
N SER A 125 2.27 1.87 16.52
CA SER A 125 1.87 1.78 17.93
C SER A 125 0.35 1.75 18.17
N VAL A 126 -0.46 2.12 17.18
CA VAL A 126 -1.93 1.99 17.26
C VAL A 126 -2.39 0.66 16.70
N GLY A 127 -1.79 0.20 15.59
CA GLY A 127 -2.06 -1.12 15.04
C GLY A 127 -1.72 -2.25 16.01
N CYS A 128 -0.63 -2.07 16.80
CA CYS A 128 -0.14 -3.03 17.80
C CYS A 128 -0.52 -2.64 19.25
N ARG A 129 -1.59 -1.87 19.45
CA ARG A 129 -1.93 -1.34 20.80
C ARG A 129 -2.42 -2.38 21.80
N HIS A 130 -2.86 -3.51 21.33
CA HIS A 130 -3.38 -4.61 22.17
C HIS A 130 -2.30 -5.60 22.60
N ASP A 131 -1.11 -5.49 22.01
CA ASP A 131 -0.02 -6.38 22.30
C ASP A 131 0.72 -5.97 23.58
N PRO A 132 1.14 -6.92 24.42
CA PRO A 132 1.88 -6.60 25.62
C PRO A 132 3.25 -5.98 25.27
N ALA A 133 3.67 -4.98 26.02
CA ALA A 133 4.98 -4.34 25.83
C ALA A 133 6.14 -5.35 25.86
N SER A 134 6.01 -6.43 26.67
CA SER A 134 6.97 -7.53 26.77
C SER A 134 7.20 -8.25 25.45
N PHE A 135 6.20 -8.33 24.56
CA PHE A 135 6.34 -8.97 23.26
C PHE A 135 7.47 -8.33 22.42
N PHE A 136 7.46 -6.99 22.30
CA PHE A 136 8.52 -6.27 21.58
C PHE A 136 9.82 -6.16 22.40
N GLU A 137 9.74 -6.15 23.74
CA GLU A 137 10.94 -6.15 24.59
C GLU A 137 11.72 -7.46 24.46
N ASN A 138 11.06 -8.61 24.37
CA ASN A 138 11.70 -9.90 24.14
C ASN A 138 12.48 -9.91 22.82
N MET A 139 11.90 -9.35 21.73
CA MET A 139 12.63 -9.19 20.47
C MET A 139 13.84 -8.25 20.61
N ARG A 140 13.71 -7.13 21.36
CA ARG A 140 14.84 -6.20 21.61
C ARG A 140 15.93 -6.88 22.40
N SER A 141 15.60 -7.66 23.40
CA SER A 141 16.56 -8.43 24.21
C SER A 141 17.33 -9.46 23.38
N ALA A 142 16.72 -9.97 22.30
CA ALA A 142 17.36 -10.86 21.33
C ALA A 142 18.22 -10.11 20.27
N GLY A 143 18.28 -8.77 20.33
CA GLY A 143 19.09 -7.94 19.40
C GLY A 143 18.31 -7.31 18.25
N VAL A 144 16.98 -7.48 18.16
CA VAL A 144 16.14 -6.82 17.15
C VAL A 144 15.98 -5.35 17.50
N TRP A 145 16.22 -4.45 16.55
CA TRP A 145 15.94 -3.03 16.70
C TRP A 145 14.44 -2.75 16.41
N ALA A 146 13.56 -3.08 17.38
CA ALA A 146 12.14 -2.84 17.25
C ALA A 146 11.76 -1.43 17.75
N ILE A 147 11.25 -0.57 16.85
CA ILE A 147 10.91 0.83 17.13
C ILE A 147 9.44 1.08 16.82
N PRO A 148 8.66 1.67 17.78
CA PRO A 148 7.28 2.05 17.52
C PRO A 148 7.21 3.31 16.65
N TYR A 149 6.36 3.28 15.61
CA TYR A 149 5.97 4.47 14.87
C TYR A 149 4.90 5.23 15.65
N HIS A 150 5.11 6.52 15.91
CA HIS A 150 4.23 7.42 16.68
C HIS A 150 3.69 6.77 17.97
N PRO A 151 4.56 6.49 18.97
CA PRO A 151 4.14 5.86 20.21
C PRO A 151 3.04 6.68 20.90
N TYR A 152 2.00 5.98 21.33
CA TYR A 152 0.90 6.58 22.08
C TYR A 152 1.41 7.00 23.46
N ARG A 153 1.30 8.30 23.78
CA ARG A 153 1.66 8.85 25.09
C ARG A 153 0.44 9.56 25.66
N LEU A 154 -0.21 8.94 26.63
CA LEU A 154 -1.36 9.50 27.35
C LEU A 154 -1.09 10.91 27.89
N TRP A 155 0.11 11.18 28.38
CA TRP A 155 0.53 12.42 29.03
C TRP A 155 0.88 13.57 28.04
N ARG A 156 0.97 13.31 26.76
CA ARG A 156 1.22 14.32 25.70
C ARG A 156 0.48 13.91 24.42
N PRO A 157 -0.87 14.03 24.41
CA PRO A 157 -1.63 13.74 23.21
C PRO A 157 -1.34 14.82 22.16
N ARG A 158 -0.37 14.54 21.29
CA ARG A 158 -0.23 15.29 20.05
C ARG A 158 -1.25 14.73 19.09
N PHE A 159 -2.35 15.44 18.87
CA PHE A 159 -3.44 15.02 17.96
C PHE A 159 -2.93 14.47 16.62
N TRP A 160 -1.93 15.13 16.04
CA TRP A 160 -1.30 14.69 14.79
C TRP A 160 -0.61 13.31 14.87
N THR A 161 -0.11 12.89 16.02
CA THR A 161 0.51 11.58 16.18
C THR A 161 -0.52 10.45 16.32
N LEU A 162 -1.76 10.77 16.65
CA LEU A 162 -2.87 9.80 16.68
C LEU A 162 -3.44 9.55 15.28
N ILE A 163 -3.45 10.58 14.44
CA ILE A 163 -4.07 10.52 13.11
C ILE A 163 -3.11 9.92 12.07
N ARG A 164 -1.84 10.31 12.10
CA ARG A 164 -0.84 9.84 11.12
C ARG A 164 -0.27 8.50 11.51
N ARG A 165 -0.55 7.47 10.70
CA ARG A 165 -0.12 6.10 10.95
C ARG A 165 0.79 5.58 9.85
N ASN A 166 1.68 4.65 10.19
CA ASN A 166 2.43 3.90 9.19
C ASN A 166 1.62 2.65 8.81
N HIS A 167 0.91 2.76 7.69
CA HIS A 167 0.06 1.67 7.21
C HIS A 167 0.75 0.77 6.18
N ARG A 168 2.04 0.98 5.92
CA ARG A 168 2.84 0.12 5.04
C ARG A 168 3.08 -1.24 5.69
N LYS A 169 3.15 -2.26 4.87
CA LYS A 169 3.52 -3.61 5.22
C LYS A 169 4.58 -4.04 4.22
N THR A 170 5.85 -3.93 4.65
CA THR A 170 7.00 -4.29 3.82
C THR A 170 8.01 -5.11 4.60
N LEU A 171 8.66 -6.03 3.90
CA LEU A 171 9.80 -6.79 4.38
C LEU A 171 10.86 -6.80 3.30
N VAL A 172 12.09 -6.40 3.62
CA VAL A 172 13.23 -6.45 2.71
C VAL A 172 14.34 -7.26 3.36
N CYS A 173 14.83 -8.27 2.65
CA CYS A 173 15.89 -9.17 3.08
C CYS A 173 17.14 -8.97 2.21
N ASP A 174 18.25 -8.62 2.83
CA ASP A 174 19.59 -8.37 2.24
C ASP A 174 19.61 -7.36 1.07
N GLY A 175 18.51 -6.61 0.86
CA GLY A 175 18.33 -5.78 -0.33
C GLY A 175 18.18 -6.58 -1.63
N GLN A 176 17.92 -7.90 -1.56
CA GLN A 176 17.80 -8.82 -2.71
C GLN A 176 16.35 -9.22 -3.00
N VAL A 177 15.53 -9.32 -1.98
CA VAL A 177 14.10 -9.61 -2.10
C VAL A 177 13.31 -8.65 -1.21
N ALA A 178 12.20 -8.16 -1.74
CA ALA A 178 11.25 -7.34 -1.00
C ALA A 178 9.85 -7.91 -1.11
N PHE A 179 9.07 -7.73 -0.06
CA PHE A 179 7.64 -8.04 -0.02
C PHE A 179 6.88 -6.78 0.33
N ALA A 180 5.77 -6.55 -0.36
CA ALA A 180 4.88 -5.42 -0.11
C ALA A 180 3.42 -5.81 -0.38
N GLY A 181 2.47 -5.29 0.40
CA GLY A 181 1.06 -5.65 0.18
C GLY A 181 0.12 -5.17 1.27
N GLY A 182 -1.04 -5.83 1.35
CA GLY A 182 -2.06 -5.60 2.37
C GLY A 182 -1.91 -6.47 3.62
N ILE A 183 -1.18 -7.59 3.53
CA ILE A 183 -1.08 -8.63 4.57
C ILE A 183 -0.28 -8.12 5.77
N ASN A 184 -0.86 -8.21 6.96
CA ASN A 184 -0.17 -7.95 8.23
C ASN A 184 0.28 -9.28 8.88
N VAL A 185 1.02 -9.20 9.97
CA VAL A 185 1.44 -10.36 10.75
C VAL A 185 0.41 -10.59 11.87
N SER A 186 -0.58 -11.43 11.60
CA SER A 186 -1.62 -11.83 12.55
C SER A 186 -2.35 -13.08 12.04
N ASP A 187 -2.85 -13.91 12.97
CA ASP A 187 -3.65 -15.10 12.66
C ASP A 187 -4.92 -14.80 11.85
N ARG A 188 -5.36 -13.54 11.77
CA ARG A 188 -6.50 -13.12 10.91
C ARG A 188 -6.27 -13.47 9.44
N TRP A 189 -5.02 -13.41 8.96
CA TRP A 189 -4.64 -13.73 7.58
C TRP A 189 -4.27 -15.19 7.36
N CYS A 190 -4.17 -16.00 8.43
CA CYS A 190 -3.97 -17.44 8.31
C CYS A 190 -5.23 -18.10 7.73
N PRO A 191 -5.06 -19.23 7.00
CA PRO A 191 -6.20 -19.99 6.50
C PRO A 191 -7.17 -20.42 7.61
N ALA A 192 -8.48 -20.34 7.34
CA ALA A 192 -9.51 -20.69 8.32
C ALA A 192 -9.44 -22.17 8.74
N ASN A 193 -9.08 -23.07 7.83
CA ASN A 193 -8.87 -24.50 8.11
C ASN A 193 -7.65 -24.79 9.00
N GLU A 194 -6.76 -23.80 9.19
CA GLU A 194 -5.62 -23.84 10.11
C GLU A 194 -5.89 -23.07 11.43
N GLY A 195 -7.15 -22.73 11.69
CA GLY A 195 -7.55 -21.97 12.88
C GLY A 195 -7.32 -20.46 12.78
N GLY A 196 -7.09 -19.94 11.57
CA GLY A 196 -6.95 -18.52 11.33
C GLY A 196 -8.26 -17.82 10.97
N GLY A 197 -8.20 -16.51 10.74
CA GLY A 197 -9.35 -15.70 10.38
C GLY A 197 -9.80 -15.83 8.92
N GLY A 198 -9.00 -16.42 8.05
CA GLY A 198 -9.31 -16.63 6.63
C GLY A 198 -9.50 -15.33 5.84
N TRP A 199 -8.85 -14.23 6.25
CA TRP A 199 -8.95 -12.97 5.53
C TRP A 199 -8.28 -13.08 4.16
N HIS A 200 -9.01 -12.68 3.10
CA HIS A 200 -8.49 -12.62 1.74
C HIS A 200 -7.71 -11.33 1.52
N ASP A 201 -6.43 -11.47 1.21
CA ASP A 201 -5.52 -10.34 0.97
C ASP A 201 -4.40 -10.75 0.02
N ALA A 202 -3.60 -9.79 -0.42
CA ALA A 202 -2.51 -10.04 -1.35
C ALA A 202 -1.24 -9.29 -0.98
N ALA A 203 -0.11 -9.91 -1.29
CA ALA A 203 1.19 -9.28 -1.29
C ALA A 203 1.95 -9.65 -2.57
N VAL A 204 2.98 -8.87 -2.89
CA VAL A 204 3.91 -9.17 -3.96
C VAL A 204 5.29 -9.44 -3.39
N GLU A 205 5.96 -10.48 -3.90
CA GLU A 205 7.39 -10.65 -3.81
C GLU A 205 8.03 -9.94 -5.01
N VAL A 206 9.02 -9.11 -4.75
CA VAL A 206 9.77 -8.35 -5.76
C VAL A 206 11.25 -8.69 -5.65
N ARG A 207 11.87 -9.02 -6.78
CA ARG A 207 13.31 -9.16 -6.93
C ARG A 207 13.78 -8.24 -8.07
N GLY A 208 15.01 -7.74 -7.99
CA GLY A 208 15.55 -6.85 -9.01
C GLY A 208 15.67 -5.40 -8.53
N PRO A 209 15.91 -4.45 -9.45
CA PRO A 209 16.25 -3.05 -9.12
C PRO A 209 15.25 -2.34 -8.21
N ALA A 210 13.97 -2.69 -8.25
CA ALA A 210 12.93 -2.05 -7.45
C ALA A 210 13.01 -2.35 -5.95
N VAL A 211 13.71 -3.40 -5.55
CA VAL A 211 13.95 -3.72 -4.13
C VAL A 211 14.61 -2.55 -3.41
N ALA A 212 15.62 -1.92 -4.06
CA ALA A 212 16.30 -0.77 -3.49
C ALA A 212 15.36 0.43 -3.26
N THR A 213 14.34 0.61 -4.11
CA THR A 213 13.35 1.67 -3.93
C THR A 213 12.43 1.38 -2.74
N ILE A 214 11.96 0.14 -2.58
CA ILE A 214 11.15 -0.27 -1.42
C ILE A 214 11.97 -0.07 -0.13
N GLU A 215 13.23 -0.51 -0.12
CA GLU A 215 14.12 -0.32 1.03
C GLU A 215 14.38 1.17 1.33
N ALA A 216 14.53 2.00 0.30
CA ALA A 216 14.70 3.44 0.45
C ALA A 216 13.49 4.11 1.13
N VAL A 217 12.27 3.67 0.78
CA VAL A 217 11.04 4.14 1.44
C VAL A 217 11.05 3.76 2.92
N PHE A 218 11.38 2.51 3.26
CA PHE A 218 11.54 2.08 4.64
C PHE A 218 12.57 2.93 5.39
N LEU A 219 13.79 3.09 4.82
CA LEU A 219 14.89 3.82 5.45
C LEU A 219 14.56 5.28 5.74
N ARG A 220 13.78 5.93 4.88
CA ARG A 220 13.30 7.31 5.11
C ARG A 220 12.53 7.39 6.41
N THR A 221 11.54 6.50 6.60
CA THR A 221 10.71 6.47 7.81
C THR A 221 11.51 6.01 9.03
N TRP A 222 12.35 5.00 8.87
CA TRP A 222 13.26 4.52 9.90
C TRP A 222 14.17 5.63 10.41
N ASN A 223 14.88 6.33 9.53
CA ASN A 223 15.82 7.38 9.89
C ASN A 223 15.14 8.59 10.57
N TRP A 224 13.89 8.85 10.22
CA TRP A 224 13.12 9.89 10.90
C TRP A 224 12.76 9.48 12.34
N ARG A 225 12.54 8.20 12.61
CA ARG A 225 12.15 7.65 13.93
C ARG A 225 13.32 7.22 14.78
N ALA A 226 14.35 6.67 14.18
CA ALA A 226 15.48 6.07 14.89
C ALA A 226 16.39 7.08 15.56
N LYS A 227 16.99 6.69 16.70
CA LYS A 227 18.08 7.44 17.32
C LYS A 227 19.24 7.59 16.33
N ARG A 228 20.00 8.70 16.40
CA ARG A 228 21.08 9.04 15.43
C ARG A 228 22.04 7.87 15.14
N ARG A 229 22.39 7.08 16.17
CA ARG A 229 23.29 5.92 16.05
C ARG A 229 22.74 4.75 15.21
N LEU A 230 21.41 4.67 15.07
CA LEU A 230 20.72 3.60 14.33
C LEU A 230 20.33 4.02 12.91
N ARG A 231 20.65 5.26 12.50
CA ARG A 231 20.32 5.79 11.18
C ARG A 231 21.25 5.21 10.12
N LEU A 232 20.67 4.89 8.98
CA LEU A 232 21.40 4.41 7.82
C LEU A 232 21.55 5.51 6.78
N LYS A 233 22.68 5.51 6.07
CA LYS A 233 22.92 6.40 4.94
C LYS A 233 22.46 5.72 3.64
N ALA A 234 22.12 6.49 2.61
CA ALA A 234 21.73 5.98 1.30
C ALA A 234 22.78 5.04 0.66
N ARG A 235 24.07 5.23 0.96
CA ARG A 235 25.18 4.35 0.50
C ARG A 235 25.05 2.88 0.98
N HIS A 236 24.19 2.61 1.97
CA HIS A 236 23.93 1.25 2.46
C HIS A 236 22.84 0.54 1.66
N LEU A 237 22.17 1.26 0.72
CA LEU A 237 21.23 0.60 -0.20
C LEU A 237 22.01 -0.32 -1.14
N VAL A 238 21.62 -1.57 -1.19
CA VAL A 238 22.16 -2.54 -2.13
C VAL A 238 21.41 -2.42 -3.45
N ARG A 239 22.16 -2.38 -4.56
CA ARG A 239 21.57 -2.50 -5.88
C ARG A 239 21.37 -3.98 -6.17
N SER A 240 20.11 -4.42 -6.19
CA SER A 240 19.80 -5.79 -6.61
C SER A 240 20.06 -5.97 -8.10
N PRO A 241 20.63 -7.11 -8.50
CA PRO A 241 20.84 -7.42 -9.91
C PRO A 241 19.50 -7.56 -10.65
N PRO A 242 19.49 -7.47 -11.99
CA PRO A 242 18.34 -7.86 -12.79
C PRO A 242 17.86 -9.26 -12.43
N ALA A 243 16.53 -9.45 -12.31
CA ALA A 243 15.93 -10.70 -11.85
C ALA A 243 14.79 -11.21 -12.76
N GLY A 244 14.39 -10.41 -13.74
CA GLY A 244 13.30 -10.74 -14.67
C GLY A 244 13.06 -9.65 -15.69
N HIS A 245 11.85 -9.55 -16.22
CA HIS A 245 11.52 -8.62 -17.30
C HIS A 245 10.37 -7.64 -16.95
N VAL A 246 9.89 -7.68 -15.70
CA VAL A 246 8.73 -6.89 -15.30
C VAL A 246 9.11 -5.44 -15.07
N PRO A 247 8.51 -4.48 -15.81
CA PRO A 247 8.60 -3.08 -15.48
C PRO A 247 7.65 -2.78 -14.33
N LEU A 248 8.16 -2.10 -13.29
CA LEU A 248 7.33 -1.70 -12.18
C LEU A 248 7.74 -0.33 -11.62
N ALA A 249 6.78 0.37 -11.04
CA ALA A 249 6.98 1.58 -10.26
C ALA A 249 6.57 1.34 -8.81
N VAL A 250 7.41 1.78 -7.88
CA VAL A 250 7.08 1.81 -6.46
C VAL A 250 6.64 3.22 -6.11
N ILE A 251 5.38 3.39 -5.73
CA ILE A 251 4.81 4.68 -5.35
C ILE A 251 4.48 4.67 -3.86
N ALA A 252 4.96 5.66 -3.13
CA ALA A 252 4.71 5.77 -1.70
C ALA A 252 4.29 7.19 -1.32
N ASN A 253 3.28 7.30 -0.46
CA ASN A 253 2.94 8.58 0.16
C ASN A 253 4.01 9.00 1.16
N GLY A 254 4.37 10.30 1.15
CA GLY A 254 5.26 10.89 2.13
C GLY A 254 4.52 11.64 3.23
N GLU A 255 5.20 11.97 4.34
CA GLU A 255 4.59 12.74 5.43
C GLU A 255 4.30 14.20 5.04
N VAL A 256 5.07 14.77 4.12
CA VAL A 256 4.99 16.19 3.73
C VAL A 256 4.91 16.36 2.22
N VAL A 257 5.59 15.50 1.46
CA VAL A 257 5.70 15.58 -0.01
C VAL A 257 4.99 14.37 -0.60
N ASP A 258 4.36 14.54 -1.75
CA ASP A 258 3.72 13.48 -2.55
C ASP A 258 2.56 12.73 -1.87
N ARG A 259 1.80 13.40 -1.03
CA ARG A 259 0.62 12.79 -0.35
C ARG A 259 -0.38 12.17 -1.32
N PHE A 260 -0.52 12.75 -2.50
CA PHE A 260 -1.53 12.35 -3.48
C PHE A 260 -0.98 11.50 -4.62
N SER A 261 0.30 11.09 -4.56
CA SER A 261 0.96 10.36 -5.64
C SER A 261 0.24 9.04 -5.98
N ILE A 262 -0.10 8.22 -4.99
CA ILE A 262 -0.83 6.96 -5.21
C ILE A 262 -2.21 7.23 -5.83
N ARG A 263 -2.93 8.22 -5.29
CA ARG A 263 -4.25 8.61 -5.84
C ARG A 263 -4.15 9.11 -7.28
N ARG A 264 -3.15 9.96 -7.60
CA ARG A 264 -2.94 10.46 -8.95
C ARG A 264 -2.67 9.33 -9.93
N ALA A 265 -1.74 8.43 -9.58
CA ALA A 265 -1.41 7.27 -10.39
C ALA A 265 -2.63 6.36 -10.63
N ALA A 266 -3.42 6.06 -9.57
CA ALA A 266 -4.64 5.27 -9.71
C ALA A 266 -5.68 5.96 -10.61
N LEU A 267 -5.90 7.27 -10.45
CA LEU A 267 -6.82 8.04 -11.30
C LEU A 267 -6.35 8.10 -12.75
N HIS A 268 -5.05 8.23 -12.98
CA HIS A 268 -4.46 8.22 -14.31
C HIS A 268 -4.75 6.89 -15.01
N ALA A 269 -4.45 5.75 -14.37
CA ALA A 269 -4.71 4.43 -14.89
C ALA A 269 -6.21 4.20 -15.19
N ILE A 270 -7.12 4.56 -14.27
CA ILE A 270 -8.57 4.43 -14.47
C ILE A 270 -9.06 5.27 -15.65
N ARG A 271 -8.54 6.48 -15.82
CA ARG A 271 -8.92 7.35 -16.96
C ARG A 271 -8.43 6.81 -18.30
N ALA A 272 -7.28 6.16 -18.31
CA ALA A 272 -6.68 5.52 -19.47
C ALA A 272 -7.31 4.17 -19.83
N SER A 273 -8.20 3.61 -18.99
CA SER A 273 -8.82 2.30 -19.20
C SER A 273 -9.69 2.25 -20.45
N LEU A 274 -9.64 1.12 -21.16
CA LEU A 274 -10.39 0.84 -22.38
C LEU A 274 -11.32 -0.37 -22.26
N GLY A 275 -10.93 -1.42 -21.52
CA GLY A 275 -11.64 -2.69 -21.43
C GLY A 275 -12.22 -2.96 -20.05
N ARG A 276 -11.37 -2.99 -19.00
CA ARG A 276 -11.81 -3.35 -17.65
C ARG A 276 -11.08 -2.58 -16.55
N VAL A 277 -11.77 -2.37 -15.42
CA VAL A 277 -11.21 -1.86 -14.17
C VAL A 277 -11.75 -2.70 -13.02
N TYR A 278 -10.89 -3.49 -12.38
CA TYR A 278 -11.25 -4.25 -11.19
C TYR A 278 -10.55 -3.66 -9.97
N LEU A 279 -11.30 -3.45 -8.90
CA LEU A 279 -10.81 -2.84 -7.67
C LEU A 279 -11.26 -3.65 -6.47
N ALA A 280 -10.32 -4.08 -5.62
CA ALA A 280 -10.61 -4.62 -4.30
C ALA A 280 -10.15 -3.65 -3.22
N CYS A 281 -11.01 -3.41 -2.22
CA CYS A 281 -10.68 -2.50 -1.13
C CYS A 281 -11.56 -2.78 0.10
N PRO A 282 -10.94 -3.02 1.29
CA PRO A 282 -11.70 -3.25 2.52
C PRO A 282 -12.44 -2.01 3.02
N TYR A 283 -11.88 -0.81 2.81
CA TYR A 283 -12.45 0.46 3.25
C TYR A 283 -12.66 1.37 2.03
N PHE A 284 -13.73 1.08 1.29
CA PHE A 284 -14.03 1.79 0.05
C PHE A 284 -14.86 3.07 0.33
N VAL A 285 -14.19 4.14 0.75
CA VAL A 285 -14.80 5.45 1.00
C VAL A 285 -14.06 6.54 0.20
N PRO A 286 -14.01 6.42 -1.13
CA PRO A 286 -13.24 7.29 -1.99
C PRO A 286 -13.78 8.72 -2.01
N ASP A 287 -12.90 9.65 -2.37
CA ASP A 287 -13.29 11.04 -2.61
C ASP A 287 -14.20 11.18 -3.86
N PRO A 288 -14.96 12.28 -3.96
CA PRO A 288 -15.90 12.48 -5.08
C PRO A 288 -15.24 12.44 -6.47
N GLY A 289 -13.96 12.81 -6.59
CA GLY A 289 -13.21 12.76 -7.85
C GLY A 289 -12.95 11.34 -8.31
N PHE A 290 -12.61 10.46 -7.36
CA PHE A 290 -12.40 9.04 -7.62
C PHE A 290 -13.70 8.34 -8.03
N VAL A 291 -14.81 8.61 -7.30
CA VAL A 291 -16.15 8.11 -7.67
C VAL A 291 -16.54 8.52 -9.09
N ARG A 292 -16.32 9.81 -9.45
CA ARG A 292 -16.60 10.29 -10.80
C ARG A 292 -15.77 9.58 -11.87
N SER A 293 -14.49 9.29 -11.60
CA SER A 293 -13.62 8.61 -12.56
C SER A 293 -14.06 7.18 -12.84
N LEU A 294 -14.44 6.41 -11.81
CA LEU A 294 -15.01 5.06 -11.96
C LEU A 294 -16.34 5.08 -12.72
N ALA A 295 -17.26 5.98 -12.35
CA ALA A 295 -18.53 6.13 -13.04
C ALA A 295 -18.36 6.56 -14.51
N SER A 296 -17.37 7.41 -14.79
CA SER A 296 -17.05 7.84 -16.16
C SER A 296 -16.46 6.68 -16.97
N ALA A 297 -15.60 5.85 -16.40
CA ALA A 297 -15.08 4.65 -17.06
C ALA A 297 -16.21 3.69 -17.44
N ALA A 298 -17.12 3.37 -16.52
CA ALA A 298 -18.28 2.52 -16.79
C ALA A 298 -19.18 3.10 -17.91
N LYS A 299 -19.43 4.42 -17.90
CA LYS A 299 -20.20 5.10 -18.95
C LYS A 299 -19.51 5.07 -20.33
N ARG A 300 -18.18 4.91 -20.40
CA ARG A 300 -17.44 4.69 -21.65
C ARG A 300 -17.53 3.25 -22.16
N GLY A 301 -18.20 2.35 -21.43
CA GLY A 301 -18.31 0.92 -21.76
C GLY A 301 -17.24 0.04 -21.13
N VAL A 302 -16.40 0.57 -20.23
CA VAL A 302 -15.40 -0.20 -19.48
C VAL A 302 -16.12 -1.08 -18.44
N ASP A 303 -15.76 -2.37 -18.34
CA ASP A 303 -16.26 -3.27 -17.30
C ASP A 303 -15.62 -2.90 -15.96
N VAL A 304 -16.33 -2.10 -15.15
CA VAL A 304 -15.87 -1.65 -13.85
C VAL A 304 -16.47 -2.50 -12.75
N ARG A 305 -15.61 -3.25 -12.03
CA ARG A 305 -16.02 -4.10 -10.91
C ARG A 305 -15.33 -3.69 -9.63
N ILE A 306 -16.07 -3.64 -8.53
CA ILE A 306 -15.56 -3.30 -7.20
C ILE A 306 -15.91 -4.44 -6.24
N LEU A 307 -14.89 -4.95 -5.55
CA LEU A 307 -15.00 -5.98 -4.53
C LEU A 307 -14.77 -5.35 -3.15
N VAL A 308 -15.75 -5.49 -2.27
CA VAL A 308 -15.72 -4.98 -0.90
C VAL A 308 -16.06 -6.10 0.09
N PRO A 309 -15.68 -6.02 1.37
CA PRO A 309 -16.17 -6.96 2.37
C PRO A 309 -17.69 -6.77 2.57
N LYS A 310 -18.39 -7.87 2.85
CA LYS A 310 -19.82 -7.84 3.19
C LYS A 310 -20.06 -7.04 4.47
N HIS A 311 -19.18 -7.16 5.43
CA HIS A 311 -19.16 -6.42 6.69
C HIS A 311 -17.73 -5.98 6.98
N SER A 312 -17.53 -4.69 7.15
CA SER A 312 -16.28 -4.15 7.68
C SER A 312 -16.25 -4.33 9.21
N ASP A 313 -15.06 -4.37 9.77
CA ASP A 313 -14.84 -4.27 11.23
C ASP A 313 -15.32 -2.92 11.81
N THR A 314 -15.61 -1.94 10.96
CA THR A 314 -16.08 -0.60 11.33
C THR A 314 -17.40 -0.25 10.64
N LYS A 315 -18.53 -0.38 11.36
CA LYS A 315 -19.88 -0.15 10.82
C LYS A 315 -20.10 1.20 10.13
N ILE A 316 -19.46 2.27 10.62
CA ILE A 316 -19.60 3.60 10.00
C ILE A 316 -18.93 3.66 8.63
N VAL A 317 -17.87 2.88 8.41
CA VAL A 317 -17.21 2.75 7.10
C VAL A 317 -18.12 2.03 6.11
N ASP A 318 -18.85 0.98 6.54
CA ASP A 318 -19.85 0.32 5.70
C ASP A 318 -20.94 1.29 5.22
N LEU A 319 -21.49 2.10 6.14
CA LEU A 319 -22.48 3.10 5.79
C LEU A 319 -21.92 4.14 4.80
N ALA A 320 -20.72 4.64 5.04
CA ALA A 320 -20.08 5.63 4.17
C ALA A 320 -19.76 5.04 2.78
N SER A 321 -19.31 3.79 2.71
CA SER A 321 -19.07 3.06 1.47
C SER A 321 -20.36 2.95 0.65
N ARG A 322 -21.45 2.50 1.26
CA ARG A 322 -22.76 2.33 0.63
C ARG A 322 -23.33 3.65 0.07
N ALA A 323 -23.00 4.80 0.65
CA ALA A 323 -23.40 6.09 0.08
C ALA A 323 -22.84 6.30 -1.33
N THR A 324 -21.60 5.82 -1.61
CA THR A 324 -20.96 5.94 -2.93
C THR A 324 -21.62 5.06 -3.98
N PHE A 325 -22.19 3.90 -3.58
CA PHE A 325 -22.86 2.96 -4.46
C PHE A 325 -24.08 3.59 -5.15
N SER A 326 -24.74 4.55 -4.49
CA SER A 326 -25.86 5.32 -5.09
C SER A 326 -25.48 6.09 -6.35
N ARG A 327 -24.19 6.34 -6.57
CA ARG A 327 -23.65 7.01 -7.77
C ARG A 327 -23.01 6.03 -8.74
N LEU A 328 -22.45 4.94 -8.25
CA LEU A 328 -21.69 3.97 -9.03
C LEU A 328 -22.60 2.97 -9.74
N LEU A 329 -23.56 2.36 -9.02
CA LEU A 329 -24.47 1.36 -9.58
C LEU A 329 -25.28 1.89 -10.78
N PRO A 330 -25.93 3.09 -10.71
CA PRO A 330 -26.66 3.61 -11.87
C PRO A 330 -25.76 3.99 -13.05
N ALA A 331 -24.45 4.14 -12.84
CA ALA A 331 -23.49 4.41 -13.89
C ALA A 331 -23.01 3.13 -14.61
N GLY A 332 -23.45 1.94 -14.17
CA GLY A 332 -23.06 0.65 -14.74
C GLY A 332 -21.87 -0.01 -14.02
N VAL A 333 -21.39 0.53 -12.91
CA VAL A 333 -20.38 -0.13 -12.09
C VAL A 333 -20.99 -1.30 -11.35
N ARG A 334 -20.37 -2.48 -11.44
CA ARG A 334 -20.76 -3.68 -10.74
C ARG A 334 -20.05 -3.76 -9.38
N ILE A 335 -20.79 -4.04 -8.31
CA ILE A 335 -20.24 -4.08 -6.94
C ILE A 335 -20.56 -5.44 -6.33
N PHE A 336 -19.53 -6.07 -5.78
CA PHE A 336 -19.62 -7.39 -5.16
C PHE A 336 -19.28 -7.29 -3.68
N ASP A 337 -20.07 -7.94 -2.82
CA ASP A 337 -19.74 -8.14 -1.42
C ASP A 337 -19.31 -9.60 -1.16
N HIS A 338 -18.26 -9.79 -0.39
CA HIS A 338 -17.69 -11.11 -0.12
C HIS A 338 -17.50 -11.36 1.39
N HIS A 339 -17.67 -12.63 1.79
CA HIS A 339 -17.39 -13.14 3.12
C HIS A 339 -16.58 -14.46 2.96
N PRO A 340 -15.47 -14.65 3.62
CA PRO A 340 -14.86 -13.87 4.70
C PRO A 340 -14.34 -12.48 4.26
N VAL A 341 -13.68 -11.76 5.18
CA VAL A 341 -13.27 -10.36 4.95
C VAL A 341 -12.27 -10.27 3.79
N VAL A 342 -12.64 -9.56 2.74
CA VAL A 342 -11.69 -9.14 1.70
C VAL A 342 -10.91 -7.94 2.24
N HIS A 343 -9.60 -8.11 2.39
CA HIS A 343 -8.71 -7.06 2.87
C HIS A 343 -7.67 -6.63 1.82
N ALA A 344 -7.69 -7.23 0.62
CA ALA A 344 -6.82 -6.85 -0.49
C ALA A 344 -7.04 -5.39 -0.93
N LYS A 345 -5.95 -4.70 -1.26
CA LYS A 345 -5.94 -3.39 -1.86
C LYS A 345 -5.31 -3.52 -3.23
N ALA A 346 -6.16 -3.78 -4.22
CA ALA A 346 -5.76 -4.07 -5.58
C ALA A 346 -6.52 -3.20 -6.57
N LEU A 347 -5.82 -2.67 -7.57
CA LEU A 347 -6.41 -2.04 -8.74
C LEU A 347 -5.81 -2.70 -9.97
N LEU A 348 -6.67 -3.24 -10.83
CA LEU A 348 -6.32 -3.82 -12.10
C LEU A 348 -6.97 -2.99 -13.20
N VAL A 349 -6.22 -2.67 -14.24
CA VAL A 349 -6.73 -1.92 -15.40
C VAL A 349 -6.33 -2.64 -16.68
N ASP A 350 -7.30 -2.94 -17.50
CA ASP A 350 -7.22 -3.67 -18.75
C ASP A 350 -6.43 -4.99 -18.58
N GLU A 351 -5.51 -5.32 -19.48
CA GLU A 351 -4.75 -6.57 -19.43
C GLU A 351 -3.30 -6.40 -18.96
N ASP A 352 -2.85 -5.15 -18.77
CA ASP A 352 -1.42 -4.88 -18.57
C ASP A 352 -1.07 -4.22 -17.25
N PHE A 353 -2.00 -3.54 -16.57
CA PHE A 353 -1.69 -2.77 -15.37
C PHE A 353 -2.25 -3.39 -14.11
N VAL A 354 -1.40 -3.50 -13.09
CA VAL A 354 -1.77 -3.93 -11.73
C VAL A 354 -1.12 -3.01 -10.71
N SER A 355 -1.89 -2.56 -9.74
CA SER A 355 -1.41 -1.88 -8.53
C SER A 355 -1.81 -2.69 -7.30
N LEU A 356 -0.82 -3.11 -6.51
CA LEU A 356 -1.00 -3.83 -5.25
C LEU A 356 -0.22 -3.14 -4.12
N GLY A 357 -0.82 -3.07 -2.93
CA GLY A 357 -0.12 -2.46 -1.80
C GLY A 357 -0.96 -2.32 -0.55
N SER A 358 -0.67 -1.27 0.23
CA SER A 358 -1.33 -1.01 1.50
C SER A 358 -2.45 0.04 1.41
N TYR A 359 -2.57 0.75 0.27
CA TYR A 359 -3.43 1.92 0.10
C TYR A 359 -4.91 1.56 0.05
N ASN A 360 -5.69 1.99 1.04
CA ASN A 360 -7.14 1.99 0.98
C ASN A 360 -7.64 3.21 0.19
N PHE A 361 -8.77 3.04 -0.49
CA PHE A 361 -9.41 4.15 -1.19
C PHE A 361 -10.33 4.92 -0.22
N ASP A 362 -9.72 5.47 0.84
CA ASP A 362 -10.36 6.25 1.89
C ASP A 362 -9.59 7.56 2.18
N HIS A 363 -10.15 8.40 3.04
CA HIS A 363 -9.55 9.68 3.37
C HIS A 363 -8.30 9.56 4.25
N ARG A 364 -8.22 8.53 5.10
CA ARG A 364 -7.04 8.32 5.95
C ARG A 364 -5.81 7.95 5.13
N SER A 365 -5.96 7.02 4.20
CA SER A 365 -4.89 6.64 3.27
C SER A 365 -4.51 7.77 2.34
N LEU A 366 -5.48 8.62 1.95
CA LEU A 366 -5.25 9.78 1.11
C LEU A 366 -4.43 10.87 1.79
N VAL A 367 -4.70 11.16 3.07
CA VAL A 367 -4.19 12.38 3.72
C VAL A 367 -3.25 12.11 4.88
N TYR A 368 -3.45 11.03 5.62
CA TYR A 368 -2.79 10.84 6.91
C TYR A 368 -1.81 9.67 6.95
N ASN A 369 -2.14 8.55 6.31
CA ASN A 369 -1.32 7.36 6.41
C ASN A 369 -0.09 7.42 5.52
N LEU A 370 0.98 6.78 5.97
CA LEU A 370 2.06 6.36 5.09
C LEU A 370 1.63 5.06 4.40
N GLU A 371 1.61 5.09 3.08
CA GLU A 371 1.20 3.98 2.23
C GLU A 371 2.27 3.68 1.19
N LEU A 372 2.22 2.48 0.62
CA LEU A 372 3.05 2.07 -0.49
C LEU A 372 2.26 1.14 -1.41
N VAL A 373 2.40 1.36 -2.71
CA VAL A 373 1.89 0.47 -3.76
C VAL A 373 3.00 0.12 -4.74
N VAL A 374 2.91 -1.08 -5.31
CA VAL A 374 3.73 -1.56 -6.42
C VAL A 374 2.84 -1.60 -7.64
N ASN A 375 3.15 -0.77 -8.63
CA ASN A 375 2.48 -0.75 -9.93
C ASN A 375 3.32 -1.56 -10.91
N ALA A 376 2.83 -2.70 -11.35
CA ALA A 376 3.50 -3.59 -12.29
C ALA A 376 2.80 -3.57 -13.66
N LEU A 377 3.61 -3.64 -14.71
CA LEU A 377 3.13 -3.79 -16.08
C LEU A 377 3.43 -5.20 -16.57
N GLY A 378 2.44 -5.84 -17.19
CA GLY A 378 2.57 -7.15 -17.81
C GLY A 378 1.34 -8.04 -17.65
N ARG A 379 0.97 -8.70 -18.74
CA ARG A 379 -0.23 -9.54 -18.83
C ARG A 379 -0.22 -10.69 -17.82
N GLU A 380 0.89 -11.39 -17.65
CA GLU A 380 0.98 -12.55 -16.77
C GLU A 380 0.60 -12.21 -15.31
N HIS A 381 1.09 -11.08 -14.79
CA HIS A 381 0.80 -10.65 -13.43
C HIS A 381 -0.62 -10.15 -13.29
N ASN A 382 -1.11 -9.47 -14.33
CA ASN A 382 -2.48 -9.00 -14.41
C ASN A 382 -3.47 -10.17 -14.39
N GLU A 383 -3.26 -11.21 -15.19
CA GLU A 383 -4.11 -12.40 -15.24
C GLU A 383 -4.19 -13.13 -13.88
N LYS A 384 -3.07 -13.24 -13.16
CA LYS A 384 -3.06 -13.85 -11.82
C LYS A 384 -3.90 -13.05 -10.82
N VAL A 385 -3.78 -11.71 -10.83
CA VAL A 385 -4.58 -10.84 -9.97
C VAL A 385 -6.03 -10.85 -10.41
N ALA A 386 -6.31 -10.85 -11.72
CA ALA A 386 -7.66 -10.96 -12.26
C ALA A 386 -8.33 -12.25 -11.79
N ALA A 387 -7.65 -13.39 -11.92
CA ALA A 387 -8.18 -14.69 -11.49
C ALA A 387 -8.50 -14.70 -9.97
N MET A 388 -7.62 -14.12 -9.14
CA MET A 388 -7.88 -13.98 -7.70
C MET A 388 -9.14 -13.16 -7.44
N LEU A 389 -9.25 -11.96 -8.04
CA LEU A 389 -10.40 -11.08 -7.83
C LEU A 389 -11.70 -11.66 -8.39
N GLU A 390 -11.63 -12.34 -9.54
CA GLU A 390 -12.80 -12.99 -10.16
C GLU A 390 -13.29 -14.18 -9.33
N ALA A 391 -12.38 -14.97 -8.74
CA ALA A 391 -12.73 -16.03 -7.81
C ALA A 391 -13.45 -15.49 -6.57
N ASP A 392 -12.93 -14.41 -5.97
CA ASP A 392 -13.56 -13.75 -4.83
C ASP A 392 -14.92 -13.14 -5.20
N MET A 393 -15.07 -12.53 -6.38
CA MET A 393 -16.35 -12.01 -6.88
C MET A 393 -17.36 -13.14 -7.12
N ALA A 394 -16.91 -14.28 -7.67
CA ALA A 394 -17.77 -15.44 -7.93
C ALA A 394 -18.25 -16.11 -6.63
N ALA A 395 -17.42 -16.12 -5.60
CA ALA A 395 -17.78 -16.59 -4.26
C ALA A 395 -18.62 -15.59 -3.46
N GLY A 396 -18.62 -14.33 -3.89
CA GLY A 396 -19.38 -13.24 -3.28
C GLY A 396 -20.78 -13.08 -3.86
N ARG A 397 -21.41 -11.96 -3.52
CA ARG A 397 -22.75 -11.59 -4.02
C ARG A 397 -22.69 -10.25 -4.74
N GLU A 398 -23.27 -10.16 -5.93
CA GLU A 398 -23.42 -8.89 -6.63
C GLU A 398 -24.54 -8.04 -6.00
N ILE A 399 -24.27 -6.77 -5.75
CA ILE A 399 -25.22 -5.78 -5.24
C ILE A 399 -25.95 -5.17 -6.43
N LEU A 400 -27.19 -5.61 -6.66
CA LEU A 400 -28.03 -5.15 -7.76
C LEU A 400 -28.66 -3.80 -7.45
N TRP A 401 -28.67 -2.89 -8.42
CA TRP A 401 -29.29 -1.57 -8.29
C TRP A 401 -30.78 -1.66 -7.90
N GLU A 402 -31.53 -2.59 -8.48
CA GLU A 402 -32.96 -2.74 -8.22
C GLU A 402 -33.30 -3.04 -6.74
N SER A 403 -32.51 -3.88 -6.08
CA SER A 403 -32.65 -4.15 -4.65
C SER A 403 -32.05 -3.00 -3.81
N PHE A 404 -30.92 -2.45 -4.24
CA PHE A 404 -30.21 -1.40 -3.52
C PHE A 404 -31.02 -0.08 -3.46
N ARG A 405 -31.74 0.30 -4.52
CA ARG A 405 -32.58 1.51 -4.55
C ARG A 405 -33.79 1.47 -3.63
N ARG A 406 -34.24 0.25 -3.23
CA ARG A 406 -35.39 0.04 -2.34
C ARG A 406 -35.10 0.26 -0.85
N ARG A 407 -33.86 0.66 -0.48
CA ARG A 407 -33.52 0.97 0.91
C ARG A 407 -34.39 2.07 1.47
N SER A 408 -34.66 2.00 2.81
CA SER A 408 -35.46 3.01 3.50
C SER A 408 -34.83 4.41 3.39
N LEU A 409 -35.63 5.44 3.45
CA LEU A 409 -35.14 6.84 3.47
C LEU A 409 -34.19 7.08 4.64
N LEU A 410 -34.51 6.53 5.82
CA LEU A 410 -33.64 6.62 6.99
C LEU A 410 -32.24 6.04 6.72
N THR A 411 -32.14 4.83 6.15
CA THR A 411 -30.88 4.21 5.77
C THR A 411 -30.09 5.11 4.83
N ARG A 412 -30.74 5.67 3.80
CA ARG A 412 -30.09 6.57 2.83
C ARG A 412 -29.58 7.86 3.46
N VAL A 413 -30.29 8.40 4.45
CA VAL A 413 -29.85 9.59 5.21
C VAL A 413 -28.64 9.24 6.06
N LEU A 414 -28.68 8.13 6.81
CA LEU A 414 -27.55 7.66 7.63
C LEU A 414 -26.29 7.41 6.80
N GLU A 415 -26.42 6.76 5.63
CA GLU A 415 -25.30 6.54 4.69
C GLU A 415 -24.70 7.87 4.22
N ARG A 416 -25.52 8.86 3.86
CA ARG A 416 -25.05 10.19 3.43
C ARG A 416 -24.37 10.96 4.56
N LEU A 417 -24.92 10.90 5.77
CA LEU A 417 -24.29 11.49 6.95
C LEU A 417 -22.95 10.83 7.23
N ALA A 418 -22.87 9.50 7.25
CA ALA A 418 -21.61 8.80 7.42
C ALA A 418 -20.57 9.24 6.36
N TYR A 419 -20.96 9.34 5.08
CA TYR A 419 -20.06 9.81 4.03
C TYR A 419 -19.66 11.30 4.18
N ALA A 420 -20.53 12.15 4.70
CA ALA A 420 -20.18 13.55 4.99
C ALA A 420 -19.06 13.63 6.05
N PHE A 421 -19.05 12.72 7.02
CA PHE A 421 -18.01 12.59 8.04
C PHE A 421 -16.80 11.75 7.62
N ARG A 422 -16.65 11.36 6.35
CA ARG A 422 -15.55 10.52 5.84
C ARG A 422 -14.13 11.02 6.16
N HIS A 423 -13.99 12.30 6.50
CA HIS A 423 -12.72 12.91 6.88
C HIS A 423 -12.21 12.49 8.27
N TRP A 424 -13.06 11.81 9.04
CA TRP A 424 -12.75 11.38 10.41
C TRP A 424 -12.31 9.91 10.51
N PHE A 425 -12.48 9.12 9.46
CA PHE A 425 -12.15 7.69 9.42
C PHE A 425 -11.53 7.24 8.09
#